data_867ca70e386ad57a9dc2ac1d399cac0f
#
_entry.id   867ca70e386ad57a9dc2ac1d399cac0f
#
_cell.length_a   1.000
_cell.length_b   1.000
_cell.length_c   1.000
_cell.angle_alpha   90.00
_cell.angle_beta   90.00
_cell.angle_gamma   90.00
#
_symmetry.space_group_name_H-M   'P 1'
#
loop_
_entity.id
_entity.type
_entity.pdbx_description
1 polymer ?
#
loop_
_entity_poly.entity_id
_entity_poly.type
_entity_poly.pdbx_seq_one_letter_code
_entity_poly.pdbx_strand_id
1 'polypeptide(L)'
;MILFMSSKPRLWTKGFILDTLVNFLIYIIYYMLMVIIASEAIHSLNASMSEAGLASGIFILGTFIARLFAGRSVELYGRRKMLFAGIIFYLATTFMYFGIHSMAMLFFVRCLNGIGYGIASTATSTIVSTMIPAERRGEGINYYALSMSLAAAIGPFIGMLMQQIFPFEDIIYFCIAMIVVCLGAAAVMHVDEMELTEEHRAELKEIHIANFLEPKVTAISIVAFCVAVCYSSVLSFLASYAGELQLMTAGTLFFVVYALAVTIARPVAGVMFDRKGEDFVMYPTYACLAVGLLLLSITTQSWMMLVAGVFVGLGYGTFMSNGQAICVKLVKEVRIGVAVSTYFIVLDLGLGVGPYMLGAFKESLGFQGIYFAVGLGAIGCAALYYLLYARRRDARQAAAEGQMTEAELEAELEAEMEEI
;
A
#
# COMPACT_ATOMS: atom_id res chain seq x y z
N MET A 1 23.28 10.68 40.33
CA MET A 1 23.03 9.93 39.10
C MET A 1 21.67 10.37 38.54
N ILE A 2 21.68 11.49 37.79
CA ILE A 2 20.48 12.10 37.20
C ILE A 2 20.21 11.31 35.94
N LEU A 3 19.15 10.50 35.95
CA LEU A 3 18.58 9.86 34.77
C LEU A 3 18.18 10.99 33.79
N PHE A 4 18.97 11.18 32.73
CA PHE A 4 18.51 11.87 31.54
C PHE A 4 17.37 11.03 30.95
N MET A 5 16.14 11.40 31.27
CA MET A 5 14.97 10.99 30.47
C MET A 5 15.17 11.62 29.10
N SER A 6 15.81 10.90 28.19
CA SER A 6 15.87 11.25 26.78
C SER A 6 14.42 11.34 26.29
N SER A 7 13.93 12.57 26.13
CA SER A 7 12.62 12.79 25.50
C SER A 7 12.71 12.27 24.07
N LYS A 8 11.88 11.28 23.72
CA LYS A 8 11.82 10.76 22.35
C LYS A 8 11.66 11.93 21.37
N PRO A 9 12.32 11.91 20.21
CA PRO A 9 12.21 12.97 19.22
C PRO A 9 10.74 13.13 18.79
N ARG A 10 10.36 14.39 18.47
CA ARG A 10 8.98 14.74 18.11
C ARG A 10 8.59 14.13 16.77
N LEU A 11 7.54 13.29 16.75
CA LEU A 11 6.95 12.74 15.53
C LEU A 11 6.00 13.74 14.85
N TRP A 12 5.13 14.35 15.64
CA TRP A 12 4.08 15.28 15.17
C TRP A 12 4.66 16.65 14.84
N THR A 13 5.43 16.70 13.75
CA THR A 13 5.94 17.95 13.19
C THR A 13 4.93 18.53 12.21
N LYS A 14 5.03 19.82 11.90
CA LYS A 14 4.20 20.48 10.88
C LYS A 14 4.34 19.77 9.51
N GLY A 15 5.56 19.38 9.15
CA GLY A 15 5.83 18.65 7.90
C GLY A 15 5.11 17.32 7.85
N PHE A 16 5.24 16.49 8.92
CA PHE A 16 4.58 15.19 9.02
C PHE A 16 3.06 15.29 8.91
N ILE A 17 2.45 16.28 9.59
CA ILE A 17 0.99 16.48 9.54
C ILE A 17 0.55 16.91 8.13
N LEU A 18 1.25 17.84 7.50
CA LEU A 18 0.91 18.33 6.16
C LEU A 18 1.08 17.24 5.11
N ASP A 19 2.16 16.46 5.15
CA ASP A 19 2.38 15.35 4.23
C ASP A 19 1.32 14.26 4.39
N THR A 20 0.99 13.89 5.63
CA THR A 20 -0.09 12.95 5.94
C THR A 20 -1.45 13.45 5.45
N LEU A 21 -1.72 14.77 5.54
CA LEU A 21 -2.95 15.37 5.01
C LEU A 21 -2.98 15.31 3.47
N VAL A 22 -1.88 15.65 2.80
CA VAL A 22 -1.78 15.54 1.33
C VAL A 22 -2.03 14.11 0.89
N ASN A 23 -1.38 13.14 1.55
CA ASN A 23 -1.60 11.72 1.28
C ASN A 23 -3.07 11.31 1.47
N PHE A 24 -3.68 11.71 2.59
CA PHE A 24 -5.08 11.42 2.89
C PHE A 24 -6.03 11.91 1.80
N LEU A 25 -5.88 13.16 1.37
CA LEU A 25 -6.73 13.77 0.34
C LEU A 25 -6.54 13.09 -1.03
N ILE A 26 -5.30 12.79 -1.42
CA ILE A 26 -5.00 12.07 -2.67
C ILE A 26 -5.68 10.69 -2.66
N TYR A 27 -5.60 9.97 -1.53
CA TYR A 27 -6.23 8.66 -1.38
C TYR A 27 -7.76 8.73 -1.32
N ILE A 28 -8.35 9.77 -0.72
CA ILE A 28 -9.81 9.99 -0.78
C ILE A 28 -10.27 10.11 -2.23
N ILE A 29 -9.62 10.95 -3.03
CA ILE A 29 -9.96 11.14 -4.44
C ILE A 29 -9.85 9.82 -5.21
N TYR A 30 -8.75 9.08 -4.98
CA TYR A 30 -8.54 7.76 -5.58
C TYR A 30 -9.70 6.80 -5.28
N TYR A 31 -10.01 6.57 -4.00
CA TYR A 31 -11.04 5.64 -3.60
C TYR A 31 -12.45 6.10 -3.99
N MET A 32 -12.72 7.40 -3.96
CA MET A 32 -13.98 7.99 -4.38
C MET A 32 -14.22 7.75 -5.88
N LEU A 33 -13.27 8.13 -6.74
CA LEU A 33 -13.38 7.92 -8.18
C LEU A 33 -13.37 6.44 -8.57
N MET A 34 -12.70 5.58 -7.81
CA MET A 34 -12.66 4.14 -8.07
C MET A 34 -14.07 3.52 -8.02
N VAL A 35 -14.93 4.01 -7.14
CA VAL A 35 -16.30 3.50 -6.97
C VAL A 35 -17.26 4.10 -8.01
N ILE A 36 -17.16 5.41 -8.29
CA ILE A 36 -18.18 6.09 -9.10
C ILE A 36 -17.94 5.98 -10.61
N ILE A 37 -16.69 5.80 -11.05
CA ILE A 37 -16.34 5.78 -12.47
C ILE A 37 -17.01 4.63 -13.23
N ALA A 38 -17.14 3.45 -12.62
CA ALA A 38 -17.80 2.32 -13.25
C ALA A 38 -19.29 2.61 -13.52
N SER A 39 -19.96 3.17 -12.52
CA SER A 39 -21.36 3.59 -12.64
C SER A 39 -21.55 4.70 -13.70
N GLU A 40 -20.67 5.69 -13.67
CA GLU A 40 -20.69 6.80 -14.65
C GLU A 40 -20.47 6.31 -16.08
N ALA A 41 -19.53 5.39 -16.31
CA ALA A 41 -19.29 4.79 -17.62
C ALA A 41 -20.53 4.06 -18.16
N ILE A 42 -21.25 3.32 -17.32
CA ILE A 42 -22.46 2.63 -17.70
C ILE A 42 -23.57 3.64 -18.05
N HIS A 43 -23.79 4.64 -17.20
CA HIS A 43 -24.91 5.57 -17.35
C HIS A 43 -24.70 6.59 -18.47
N SER A 44 -23.50 7.17 -18.60
CA SER A 44 -23.23 8.29 -19.50
C SER A 44 -22.62 7.83 -20.83
N LEU A 45 -21.88 6.71 -20.85
CA LEU A 45 -21.19 6.22 -22.06
C LEU A 45 -21.78 4.91 -22.59
N ASN A 46 -22.86 4.39 -21.98
CA ASN A 46 -23.48 3.09 -22.30
C ASN A 46 -22.46 1.93 -22.31
N ALA A 47 -21.50 1.96 -21.39
CA ALA A 47 -20.47 0.96 -21.29
C ALA A 47 -21.03 -0.39 -20.84
N SER A 48 -20.45 -1.48 -21.34
CA SER A 48 -20.67 -2.81 -20.79
C SER A 48 -20.07 -2.92 -19.38
N MET A 49 -20.53 -3.90 -18.60
CA MET A 49 -19.96 -4.16 -17.25
C MET A 49 -18.46 -4.46 -17.30
N SER A 50 -17.98 -5.09 -18.36
CA SER A 50 -16.55 -5.38 -18.56
C SER A 50 -15.75 -4.10 -18.81
N GLU A 51 -16.24 -3.20 -19.66
CA GLU A 51 -15.60 -1.91 -19.93
C GLU A 51 -15.60 -1.01 -18.69
N ALA A 52 -16.70 -0.98 -17.94
CA ALA A 52 -16.80 -0.24 -16.69
C ALA A 52 -15.80 -0.75 -15.63
N GLY A 53 -15.63 -2.06 -15.52
CA GLY A 53 -14.62 -2.68 -14.67
C GLY A 53 -13.20 -2.33 -15.12
N LEU A 54 -12.94 -2.35 -16.44
CA LEU A 54 -11.65 -1.96 -16.99
C LEU A 54 -11.34 -0.47 -16.74
N ALA A 55 -12.35 0.41 -16.82
CA ALA A 55 -12.18 1.84 -16.51
C ALA A 55 -11.72 2.08 -15.08
N SER A 56 -12.18 1.27 -14.13
CA SER A 56 -11.65 1.29 -12.76
C SER A 56 -10.23 0.74 -12.67
N GLY A 57 -9.96 -0.40 -13.31
CA GLY A 57 -8.67 -1.10 -13.23
C GLY A 57 -7.50 -0.40 -13.95
N ILE A 58 -7.74 0.29 -15.06
CA ILE A 58 -6.68 0.90 -15.89
C ILE A 58 -5.93 2.03 -15.15
N PHE A 59 -6.54 2.62 -14.15
CA PHE A 59 -5.89 3.55 -13.22
C PHE A 59 -4.71 2.88 -12.48
N ILE A 60 -4.89 1.63 -12.06
CA ILE A 60 -3.85 0.85 -11.36
C ILE A 60 -2.66 0.61 -12.30
N LEU A 61 -2.92 0.36 -13.60
CA LEU A 61 -1.87 0.24 -14.60
C LEU A 61 -1.06 1.55 -14.73
N GLY A 62 -1.73 2.70 -14.77
CA GLY A 62 -1.06 4.01 -14.77
C GLY A 62 -0.23 4.23 -13.51
N THR A 63 -0.76 3.87 -12.35
CA THR A 63 -0.04 3.94 -11.07
C THR A 63 1.20 3.04 -11.06
N PHE A 64 1.09 1.81 -11.57
CA PHE A 64 2.21 0.87 -11.70
C PHE A 64 3.33 1.44 -12.56
N ILE A 65 2.99 1.95 -13.76
CA ILE A 65 3.95 2.59 -14.66
C ILE A 65 4.65 3.76 -13.96
N ALA A 66 3.88 4.62 -13.29
CA ALA A 66 4.44 5.76 -12.57
C ALA A 66 5.44 5.34 -11.49
N ARG A 67 5.09 4.34 -10.68
CA ARG A 67 5.94 3.86 -9.57
C ARG A 67 7.27 3.29 -10.04
N LEU A 68 7.33 2.66 -11.21
CA LEU A 68 8.60 2.18 -11.78
C LEU A 68 9.63 3.29 -11.92
N PHE A 69 9.19 4.50 -12.23
CA PHE A 69 10.09 5.64 -12.45
C PHE A 69 10.13 6.62 -11.26
N ALA A 70 9.02 6.74 -10.52
CA ALA A 70 8.87 7.75 -9.47
C ALA A 70 9.86 7.57 -8.33
N GLY A 71 10.11 6.35 -7.88
CA GLY A 71 11.03 6.07 -6.78
C GLY A 71 12.44 6.63 -7.02
N ARG A 72 12.98 6.38 -8.22
CA ARG A 72 14.26 6.94 -8.68
C ARG A 72 14.19 8.46 -8.90
N SER A 73 13.12 8.91 -9.54
CA SER A 73 12.96 10.33 -9.89
C SER A 73 12.82 11.23 -8.68
N VAL A 74 12.19 10.73 -7.60
CA VAL A 74 12.06 11.46 -6.33
C VAL A 74 13.43 11.77 -5.72
N GLU A 75 14.36 10.83 -5.76
CA GLU A 75 15.73 11.03 -5.27
C GLU A 75 16.56 11.88 -6.24
N LEU A 76 16.44 11.65 -7.56
CA LEU A 76 17.26 12.31 -8.57
C LEU A 76 16.90 13.80 -8.78
N TYR A 77 15.62 14.12 -8.84
CA TYR A 77 15.12 15.47 -9.15
C TYR A 77 14.73 16.27 -7.91
N GLY A 78 14.62 15.61 -6.75
CA GLY A 78 14.23 16.18 -5.47
C GLY A 78 12.79 15.87 -5.10
N ARG A 79 12.59 15.57 -3.84
CA ARG A 79 11.34 15.10 -3.25
C ARG A 79 10.19 16.09 -3.42
N ARG A 80 10.48 17.37 -3.10
CA ARG A 80 9.49 18.45 -3.19
C ARG A 80 9.06 18.70 -4.64
N LYS A 81 10.01 18.71 -5.58
CA LYS A 81 9.72 18.95 -7.00
C LYS A 81 8.85 17.83 -7.57
N MET A 82 9.16 16.57 -7.23
CA MET A 82 8.38 15.43 -7.70
C MET A 82 6.98 15.40 -7.09
N LEU A 83 6.81 15.80 -5.81
CA LEU A 83 5.50 15.97 -5.21
C LEU A 83 4.64 16.99 -5.97
N PHE A 84 5.20 18.18 -6.26
CA PHE A 84 4.50 19.19 -7.04
C PHE A 84 4.18 18.70 -8.45
N ALA A 85 5.13 18.09 -9.14
CA ALA A 85 4.91 17.55 -10.49
C ALA A 85 3.78 16.51 -10.50
N GLY A 86 3.76 15.59 -9.52
CA GLY A 86 2.70 14.60 -9.36
C GLY A 86 1.34 15.22 -9.10
N ILE A 87 1.24 16.16 -8.15
CA ILE A 87 -0.04 16.82 -7.82
C ILE A 87 -0.54 17.68 -8.99
N ILE A 88 0.33 18.44 -9.67
CA ILE A 88 -0.06 19.26 -10.83
C ILE A 88 -0.51 18.37 -12.00
N PHE A 89 0.19 17.27 -12.25
CA PHE A 89 -0.21 16.31 -13.29
C PHE A 89 -1.53 15.62 -12.93
N TYR A 90 -1.73 15.27 -11.66
CA TYR A 90 -2.99 14.72 -11.14
C TYR A 90 -4.14 15.73 -11.32
N LEU A 91 -3.90 17.02 -11.04
CA LEU A 91 -4.85 18.11 -11.26
C LEU A 91 -5.20 18.25 -12.75
N ALA A 92 -4.21 18.34 -13.61
CA ALA A 92 -4.40 18.49 -15.04
C ALA A 92 -5.21 17.34 -15.64
N THR A 93 -4.89 16.11 -15.26
CA THR A 93 -5.63 14.92 -15.72
C THR A 93 -7.02 14.82 -15.10
N THR A 94 -7.26 15.39 -13.90
CA THR A 94 -8.59 15.48 -13.33
C THR A 94 -9.47 16.48 -14.08
N PHE A 95 -8.93 17.57 -14.59
CA PHE A 95 -9.67 18.47 -15.49
C PHE A 95 -10.09 17.80 -16.82
N MET A 96 -9.34 16.80 -17.29
CA MET A 96 -9.69 16.09 -18.53
C MET A 96 -11.00 15.30 -18.42
N TYR A 97 -11.49 15.01 -17.20
CA TYR A 97 -12.78 14.34 -17.03
C TYR A 97 -13.96 15.11 -17.62
N PHE A 98 -13.90 16.44 -17.67
CA PHE A 98 -14.96 17.27 -18.28
C PHE A 98 -15.09 17.07 -19.80
N GLY A 99 -14.06 16.57 -20.46
CA GLY A 99 -14.05 16.35 -21.91
C GLY A 99 -14.30 14.90 -22.32
N ILE A 100 -14.74 14.02 -21.44
CA ILE A 100 -14.93 12.60 -21.75
C ILE A 100 -16.22 12.41 -22.53
N HIS A 101 -16.09 11.92 -23.78
CA HIS A 101 -17.21 11.60 -24.66
C HIS A 101 -17.16 10.16 -25.23
N SER A 102 -16.16 9.36 -24.83
CA SER A 102 -15.98 7.98 -25.27
C SER A 102 -15.27 7.12 -24.23
N MET A 103 -15.47 5.81 -24.29
CA MET A 103 -14.76 4.86 -23.42
C MET A 103 -13.25 4.89 -23.63
N ALA A 104 -12.77 5.02 -24.87
CA ALA A 104 -11.34 5.13 -25.15
C ALA A 104 -10.71 6.35 -24.47
N MET A 105 -11.40 7.48 -24.48
CA MET A 105 -10.95 8.69 -23.79
C MET A 105 -10.99 8.52 -22.27
N LEU A 106 -12.01 7.86 -21.73
CA LEU A 106 -12.08 7.54 -20.31
C LEU A 106 -10.90 6.67 -19.88
N PHE A 107 -10.58 5.62 -20.63
CA PHE A 107 -9.41 4.77 -20.35
C PHE A 107 -8.10 5.55 -20.37
N PHE A 108 -7.92 6.41 -21.37
CA PHE A 108 -6.74 7.26 -21.47
C PHE A 108 -6.61 8.21 -20.29
N VAL A 109 -7.69 8.94 -19.94
CA VAL A 109 -7.71 9.86 -18.79
C VAL A 109 -7.45 9.11 -17.47
N ARG A 110 -8.08 7.97 -17.28
CA ARG A 110 -7.87 7.12 -16.09
C ARG A 110 -6.43 6.65 -15.95
N CYS A 111 -5.79 6.23 -17.05
CA CYS A 111 -4.38 5.84 -17.04
C CYS A 111 -3.47 7.01 -16.65
N LEU A 112 -3.65 8.17 -17.29
CA LEU A 112 -2.90 9.39 -16.97
C LEU A 112 -3.15 9.84 -15.51
N ASN A 113 -4.38 9.80 -15.07
CA ASN A 113 -4.76 10.15 -13.70
C ASN A 113 -4.07 9.22 -12.69
N GLY A 114 -3.98 7.90 -13.00
CA GLY A 114 -3.21 6.93 -12.24
C GLY A 114 -1.70 7.25 -12.19
N ILE A 115 -1.14 7.77 -13.30
CA ILE A 115 0.26 8.21 -13.33
C ILE A 115 0.47 9.38 -12.36
N GLY A 116 -0.38 10.40 -12.38
CA GLY A 116 -0.31 11.54 -11.48
C GLY A 116 -0.38 11.13 -10.01
N TYR A 117 -1.35 10.28 -9.69
CA TYR A 117 -1.48 9.68 -8.36
C TYR A 117 -0.24 8.87 -7.95
N GLY A 118 0.29 8.03 -8.83
CA GLY A 118 1.46 7.20 -8.57
C GLY A 118 2.70 8.02 -8.22
N ILE A 119 2.95 9.11 -8.97
CA ILE A 119 4.05 10.03 -8.69
C ILE A 119 3.84 10.71 -7.33
N ALA A 120 2.67 11.30 -7.09
CA ALA A 120 2.37 12.04 -5.87
C ALA A 120 2.41 11.15 -4.63
N SER A 121 1.79 9.95 -4.68
CA SER A 121 1.78 9.00 -3.56
C SER A 121 3.15 8.41 -3.24
N THR A 122 4.00 8.19 -4.26
CA THR A 122 5.40 7.77 -4.03
C THR A 122 6.20 8.90 -3.39
N ALA A 123 6.02 10.13 -3.84
CA ALA A 123 6.70 11.30 -3.26
C ALA A 123 6.31 11.50 -1.79
N THR A 124 5.01 11.49 -1.43
CA THR A 124 4.57 11.61 -0.03
C THR A 124 5.12 10.48 0.82
N SER A 125 5.04 9.22 0.36
CA SER A 125 5.60 8.07 1.10
C SER A 125 7.10 8.17 1.33
N THR A 126 7.85 8.74 0.38
CA THR A 126 9.29 8.97 0.53
C THR A 126 9.56 10.12 1.49
N ILE A 127 8.87 11.25 1.34
CA ILE A 127 9.01 12.44 2.19
C ILE A 127 8.73 12.09 3.65
N VAL A 128 7.59 11.46 3.94
CA VAL A 128 7.23 11.09 5.31
C VAL A 128 8.24 10.11 5.92
N SER A 129 8.75 9.16 5.14
CA SER A 129 9.72 8.17 5.60
C SER A 129 11.06 8.79 6.04
N THR A 130 11.41 9.94 5.49
CA THR A 130 12.62 10.69 5.88
C THR A 130 12.40 11.68 7.01
N MET A 131 11.16 12.17 7.18
CA MET A 131 10.79 13.06 8.30
C MET A 131 10.64 12.32 9.64
N ILE A 132 10.43 11.00 9.59
CA ILE A 132 10.22 10.18 10.78
C ILE A 132 11.57 9.84 11.41
N PRO A 133 11.79 10.17 12.71
CA PRO A 133 13.00 9.77 13.43
C PRO A 133 13.20 8.25 13.41
N ALA A 134 14.45 7.80 13.32
CA ALA A 134 14.79 6.37 13.22
C ALA A 134 14.20 5.54 14.39
N GLU A 135 14.21 6.12 15.60
CA GLU A 135 13.71 5.49 16.84
C GLU A 135 12.18 5.36 16.91
N ARG A 136 11.47 6.02 15.97
CA ARG A 136 10.00 6.04 15.91
C ARG A 136 9.49 5.67 14.50
N ARG A 137 10.30 4.95 13.73
CA ARG A 137 10.02 4.65 12.33
C ARG A 137 8.74 3.84 12.15
N GLY A 138 8.59 2.78 12.92
CA GLY A 138 7.37 1.97 12.90
C GLY A 138 6.14 2.75 13.34
N GLU A 139 6.23 3.49 14.45
CA GLU A 139 5.15 4.34 14.94
C GLU A 139 4.73 5.37 13.88
N GLY A 140 5.69 6.11 13.32
CA GLY A 140 5.42 7.17 12.34
C GLY A 140 4.81 6.66 11.04
N ILE A 141 5.34 5.58 10.47
CA ILE A 141 4.82 4.98 9.24
C ILE A 141 3.41 4.41 9.47
N ASN A 142 3.14 3.81 10.64
CA ASN A 142 1.79 3.33 10.96
C ASN A 142 0.77 4.46 11.10
N TYR A 143 1.13 5.61 11.72
CA TYR A 143 0.26 6.79 11.76
C TYR A 143 0.02 7.38 10.37
N TYR A 144 1.07 7.47 9.54
CA TYR A 144 0.92 7.91 8.15
C TYR A 144 -0.01 6.98 7.37
N ALA A 145 0.20 5.67 7.47
CA ALA A 145 -0.61 4.67 6.78
C ALA A 145 -2.07 4.64 7.28
N LEU A 146 -2.36 5.16 8.49
CA LEU A 146 -3.73 5.32 8.98
C LEU A 146 -4.53 6.24 8.07
N SER A 147 -3.91 7.29 7.50
CA SER A 147 -4.55 8.18 6.53
C SER A 147 -5.10 7.43 5.32
N MET A 148 -4.35 6.43 4.82
CA MET A 148 -4.77 5.59 3.70
C MET A 148 -5.99 4.72 4.04
N SER A 149 -6.02 4.14 5.26
CA SER A 149 -7.14 3.31 5.69
C SER A 149 -8.41 4.12 5.93
N LEU A 150 -8.27 5.32 6.51
CA LEU A 150 -9.40 6.23 6.67
C LEU A 150 -9.93 6.69 5.31
N ALA A 151 -9.04 6.99 4.37
CA ALA A 151 -9.42 7.34 3.00
C ALA A 151 -10.15 6.19 2.29
N ALA A 152 -9.72 4.94 2.51
CA ALA A 152 -10.36 3.76 1.92
C ALA A 152 -11.80 3.53 2.45
N ALA A 153 -12.10 3.98 3.66
CA ALA A 153 -13.45 3.93 4.22
C ALA A 153 -14.29 5.16 3.81
N ILE A 154 -13.71 6.36 3.92
CA ILE A 154 -14.41 7.63 3.73
C ILE A 154 -14.60 7.94 2.25
N GLY A 155 -13.62 7.65 1.39
CA GLY A 155 -13.65 7.96 -0.03
C GLY A 155 -14.85 7.35 -0.77
N PRO A 156 -15.05 6.02 -0.74
CA PRO A 156 -16.22 5.38 -1.32
C PRO A 156 -17.54 5.90 -0.77
N PHE A 157 -17.61 6.13 0.54
CA PHE A 157 -18.81 6.66 1.19
C PHE A 157 -19.16 8.04 0.65
N ILE A 158 -18.21 8.98 0.62
CA ILE A 158 -18.43 10.32 0.04
C ILE A 158 -18.81 10.19 -1.44
N GLY A 159 -18.11 9.36 -2.22
CA GLY A 159 -18.39 9.17 -3.65
C GLY A 159 -19.82 8.72 -3.91
N MET A 160 -20.27 7.66 -3.23
CA MET A 160 -21.63 7.14 -3.37
C MET A 160 -22.71 8.15 -2.88
N LEU A 161 -22.43 8.89 -1.80
CA LEU A 161 -23.35 9.91 -1.30
C LEU A 161 -23.47 11.06 -2.31
N MET A 162 -22.35 11.56 -2.82
CA MET A 162 -22.35 12.65 -3.80
C MET A 162 -23.03 12.25 -5.10
N GLN A 163 -22.81 11.04 -5.59
CA GLN A 163 -23.43 10.54 -6.82
C GLN A 163 -24.99 10.48 -6.74
N GLN A 164 -25.54 10.36 -5.54
CA GLN A 164 -27.01 10.38 -5.36
C GLN A 164 -27.60 11.80 -5.43
N ILE A 165 -26.81 12.82 -5.19
CA ILE A 165 -27.28 14.19 -4.98
C ILE A 165 -26.79 15.14 -6.08
N PHE A 166 -25.57 14.93 -6.58
CA PHE A 166 -24.87 15.82 -7.48
C PHE A 166 -24.54 15.13 -8.82
N PRO A 167 -24.53 15.88 -9.95
CA PRO A 167 -24.03 15.39 -11.21
C PRO A 167 -22.51 15.07 -11.13
N PHE A 168 -22.02 14.28 -12.07
CA PHE A 168 -20.62 13.84 -12.10
C PHE A 168 -19.63 15.02 -12.15
N GLU A 169 -19.96 16.07 -12.88
CA GLU A 169 -19.15 17.28 -13.01
C GLU A 169 -18.89 17.94 -11.64
N ASP A 170 -19.90 18.02 -10.77
CA ASP A 170 -19.74 18.61 -9.43
C ASP A 170 -18.83 17.77 -8.54
N ILE A 171 -18.85 16.45 -8.71
CA ILE A 171 -17.91 15.56 -8.04
C ILE A 171 -16.48 15.80 -8.51
N ILE A 172 -16.29 16.05 -9.81
CA ILE A 172 -14.97 16.41 -10.35
C ILE A 172 -14.52 17.78 -9.82
N TYR A 173 -15.39 18.79 -9.72
CA TYR A 173 -15.05 20.06 -9.06
C TYR A 173 -14.62 19.86 -7.61
N PHE A 174 -15.28 18.98 -6.88
CA PHE A 174 -14.89 18.63 -5.51
C PHE A 174 -13.50 17.97 -5.46
N CYS A 175 -13.20 17.04 -6.38
CA CYS A 175 -11.86 16.46 -6.52
C CYS A 175 -10.80 17.53 -6.79
N ILE A 176 -11.07 18.45 -7.72
CA ILE A 176 -10.18 19.56 -8.07
C ILE A 176 -9.92 20.45 -6.85
N ALA A 177 -10.96 20.80 -6.09
CA ALA A 177 -10.81 21.59 -4.86
C ALA A 177 -9.90 20.88 -3.86
N MET A 178 -10.07 19.57 -3.64
CA MET A 178 -9.17 18.80 -2.77
C MET A 178 -7.72 18.78 -3.28
N ILE A 179 -7.49 18.66 -4.59
CA ILE A 179 -6.13 18.69 -5.16
C ILE A 179 -5.50 20.09 -5.01
N VAL A 180 -6.28 21.17 -5.14
CA VAL A 180 -5.80 22.53 -4.87
C VAL A 180 -5.40 22.69 -3.39
N VAL A 181 -6.15 22.13 -2.46
CA VAL A 181 -5.76 22.06 -1.03
C VAL A 181 -4.44 21.30 -0.87
N CYS A 182 -4.26 20.17 -1.59
CA CYS A 182 -2.98 19.44 -1.59
C CYS A 182 -1.81 20.32 -2.07
N LEU A 183 -2.00 21.10 -3.14
CA LEU A 183 -0.99 22.05 -3.63
C LEU A 183 -0.66 23.12 -2.58
N GLY A 184 -1.67 23.67 -1.93
CA GLY A 184 -1.48 24.63 -0.82
C GLY A 184 -0.71 24.03 0.36
N ALA A 185 -1.06 22.82 0.78
CA ALA A 185 -0.36 22.10 1.84
C ALA A 185 1.09 21.80 1.46
N ALA A 186 1.34 21.32 0.24
CA ALA A 186 2.69 21.06 -0.28
C ALA A 186 3.53 22.34 -0.37
N ALA A 187 2.92 23.49 -0.70
CA ALA A 187 3.61 24.78 -0.78
C ALA A 187 4.13 25.26 0.59
N VAL A 188 3.35 25.04 1.64
CA VAL A 188 3.69 25.44 3.03
C VAL A 188 4.57 24.41 3.73
N MET A 189 4.62 23.17 3.22
CA MET A 189 5.43 22.09 3.78
C MET A 189 6.92 22.33 3.51
N HIS A 190 7.71 22.27 4.58
CA HIS A 190 9.16 22.23 4.46
C HIS A 190 9.59 20.77 4.25
N VAL A 191 10.34 20.53 3.19
CA VAL A 191 10.88 19.21 2.85
C VAL A 191 12.39 19.34 2.79
N ASP A 192 13.07 18.57 3.62
CA ASP A 192 14.53 18.49 3.58
C ASP A 192 14.95 17.75 2.31
N GLU A 193 15.60 18.48 1.41
CA GLU A 193 16.16 17.90 0.18
C GLU A 193 17.54 17.34 0.50
N MET A 194 17.83 16.17 -0.04
CA MET A 194 19.14 15.56 0.10
C MET A 194 20.09 16.12 -0.95
N GLU A 195 21.26 16.60 -0.52
CA GLU A 195 22.35 16.97 -1.42
C GLU A 195 23.01 15.69 -1.95
N LEU A 196 22.71 15.35 -3.20
CA LEU A 196 23.35 14.24 -3.89
C LEU A 196 24.76 14.64 -4.34
N THR A 197 25.76 13.81 -4.04
CA THR A 197 27.07 13.91 -4.67
C THR A 197 26.97 13.69 -6.18
N GLU A 198 27.91 14.26 -6.95
CA GLU A 198 27.92 14.07 -8.42
C GLU A 198 28.04 12.58 -8.81
N GLU A 199 28.77 11.78 -8.03
CA GLU A 199 28.87 10.33 -8.21
C GLU A 199 27.50 9.64 -8.07
N HIS A 200 26.77 9.89 -6.97
CA HIS A 200 25.43 9.34 -6.75
C HIS A 200 24.42 9.80 -7.80
N ARG A 201 24.57 11.06 -8.25
CA ARG A 201 23.71 11.59 -9.32
C ARG A 201 23.99 10.89 -10.66
N ALA A 202 25.25 10.61 -10.97
CA ALA A 202 25.64 9.86 -12.17
C ALA A 202 25.12 8.42 -12.11
N GLU A 203 25.33 7.75 -10.97
CA GLU A 203 24.83 6.38 -10.70
C GLU A 203 23.31 6.28 -10.87
N LEU A 204 22.55 7.22 -10.29
CA LEU A 204 21.09 7.27 -10.44
C LEU A 204 20.64 7.58 -11.88
N LYS A 205 21.46 8.21 -12.73
CA LYS A 205 21.14 8.47 -14.13
C LYS A 205 21.32 7.25 -15.02
N GLU A 206 22.19 6.33 -14.65
CA GLU A 206 22.40 5.11 -15.41
C GLU A 206 21.14 4.23 -15.41
N ILE A 207 20.89 3.55 -16.55
CA ILE A 207 19.73 2.67 -16.70
C ILE A 207 20.14 1.26 -16.27
N HIS A 208 20.32 1.09 -14.96
CA HIS A 208 20.47 -0.22 -14.32
C HIS A 208 19.18 -0.62 -13.60
N ILE A 209 18.83 -1.89 -13.60
CA ILE A 209 17.63 -2.41 -12.90
C ILE A 209 17.66 -2.01 -11.42
N ALA A 210 18.84 -2.01 -10.80
CA ALA A 210 19.04 -1.57 -9.40
C ALA A 210 18.63 -0.10 -9.12
N ASN A 211 18.51 0.73 -10.16
CA ASN A 211 18.04 2.11 -10.03
C ASN A 211 16.51 2.24 -10.06
N PHE A 212 15.81 1.18 -10.46
CA PHE A 212 14.35 1.11 -10.50
C PHE A 212 13.79 0.20 -9.41
N LEU A 213 14.55 -0.83 -9.04
CA LEU A 213 14.18 -1.79 -8.01
C LEU A 213 15.32 -1.90 -6.98
N GLU A 214 14.98 -1.92 -5.71
CA GLU A 214 15.93 -2.03 -4.61
C GLU A 214 16.12 -3.50 -4.20
N PRO A 215 17.30 -4.10 -4.48
CA PRO A 215 17.54 -5.51 -4.15
C PRO A 215 17.41 -5.85 -2.67
N LYS A 216 17.75 -4.91 -1.77
CA LYS A 216 17.72 -5.14 -0.32
C LYS A 216 16.32 -5.39 0.22
N VAL A 217 15.30 -4.91 -0.46
CA VAL A 217 13.90 -5.09 -0.03
C VAL A 217 13.19 -6.22 -0.78
N THR A 218 13.90 -6.93 -1.67
CA THR A 218 13.31 -8.01 -2.48
C THR A 218 12.67 -9.09 -1.60
N ALA A 219 13.35 -9.51 -0.53
CA ALA A 219 12.84 -10.54 0.38
C ALA A 219 11.47 -10.17 0.97
N ILE A 220 11.36 -8.99 1.56
CA ILE A 220 10.08 -8.54 2.15
C ILE A 220 9.04 -8.22 1.07
N SER A 221 9.47 -7.80 -0.13
CA SER A 221 8.56 -7.55 -1.27
C SER A 221 7.97 -8.84 -1.83
N ILE A 222 8.72 -9.95 -1.89
CA ILE A 222 8.20 -11.27 -2.26
C ILE A 222 7.14 -11.72 -1.26
N VAL A 223 7.40 -11.56 0.04
CA VAL A 223 6.41 -11.85 1.08
C VAL A 223 5.18 -10.97 0.90
N ALA A 224 5.36 -9.68 0.58
CA ALA A 224 4.27 -8.74 0.32
C ALA A 224 3.41 -9.16 -0.88
N PHE A 225 4.03 -9.66 -1.95
CA PHE A 225 3.31 -10.24 -3.09
C PHE A 225 2.39 -11.38 -2.66
N CYS A 226 2.93 -12.36 -1.94
CA CYS A 226 2.16 -13.52 -1.48
C CYS A 226 1.01 -13.11 -0.54
N VAL A 227 1.26 -12.21 0.41
CA VAL A 227 0.23 -11.66 1.30
C VAL A 227 -0.83 -10.90 0.50
N ALA A 228 -0.43 -10.13 -0.50
CA ALA A 228 -1.33 -9.38 -1.38
C ALA A 228 -2.20 -10.31 -2.23
N VAL A 229 -1.64 -11.41 -2.76
CA VAL A 229 -2.41 -12.47 -3.45
C VAL A 229 -3.46 -13.06 -2.51
N CYS A 230 -3.10 -13.40 -1.28
CA CYS A 230 -4.06 -13.91 -0.29
C CYS A 230 -5.19 -12.90 -0.03
N TYR A 231 -4.86 -11.63 0.20
CA TYR A 231 -5.84 -10.59 0.48
C TYR A 231 -6.69 -10.21 -0.74
N SER A 232 -6.18 -10.36 -1.95
CA SER A 232 -6.92 -10.09 -3.19
C SER A 232 -8.20 -10.90 -3.31
N SER A 233 -8.25 -12.10 -2.70
CA SER A 233 -9.46 -12.92 -2.60
C SER A 233 -10.60 -12.20 -1.88
N VAL A 234 -10.27 -11.44 -0.82
CA VAL A 234 -11.24 -10.64 -0.07
C VAL A 234 -11.73 -9.49 -0.91
N LEU A 235 -10.82 -8.74 -1.55
CA LEU A 235 -11.20 -7.59 -2.39
C LEU A 235 -12.11 -7.98 -3.55
N SER A 236 -11.83 -9.11 -4.21
CA SER A 236 -12.50 -9.46 -5.46
C SER A 236 -13.68 -10.41 -5.28
N PHE A 237 -13.65 -11.27 -4.28
CA PHE A 237 -14.64 -12.34 -4.17
C PHE A 237 -15.60 -12.22 -3.00
N LEU A 238 -15.33 -11.35 -2.01
CA LEU A 238 -16.15 -11.26 -0.80
C LEU A 238 -17.60 -10.90 -1.10
N ALA A 239 -17.84 -9.96 -2.02
CA ALA A 239 -19.19 -9.55 -2.40
C ALA A 239 -19.97 -10.70 -3.04
N SER A 240 -19.34 -11.43 -3.99
CA SER A 240 -19.94 -12.58 -4.65
C SER A 240 -20.18 -13.73 -3.66
N TYR A 241 -19.24 -13.96 -2.76
CA TYR A 241 -19.36 -14.98 -1.72
C TYR A 241 -20.47 -14.66 -0.72
N ALA A 242 -20.56 -13.40 -0.28
CA ALA A 242 -21.66 -12.93 0.58
C ALA A 242 -23.03 -13.06 -0.12
N GLY A 243 -23.07 -12.85 -1.45
CA GLY A 243 -24.27 -13.08 -2.26
C GLY A 243 -24.68 -14.54 -2.30
N GLU A 244 -23.75 -15.47 -2.54
CA GLU A 244 -24.03 -16.93 -2.52
C GLU A 244 -24.54 -17.39 -1.14
N LEU A 245 -24.01 -16.85 -0.05
CA LEU A 245 -24.43 -17.17 1.31
C LEU A 245 -25.69 -16.42 1.77
N GLN A 246 -26.23 -15.51 0.95
CA GLN A 246 -27.32 -14.59 1.32
C GLN A 246 -26.98 -13.68 2.55
N LEU A 247 -25.70 -13.32 2.68
CA LEU A 247 -25.15 -12.50 3.78
C LEU A 247 -24.68 -11.12 3.29
N MET A 248 -25.35 -10.51 2.30
CA MET A 248 -24.93 -9.26 1.66
C MET A 248 -24.68 -8.11 2.66
N THR A 249 -25.53 -7.97 3.68
CA THR A 249 -25.35 -6.94 4.73
C THR A 249 -24.07 -7.17 5.50
N ALA A 250 -23.73 -8.40 5.86
CA ALA A 250 -22.48 -8.72 6.54
C ALA A 250 -21.28 -8.48 5.63
N GLY A 251 -21.36 -8.81 4.34
CA GLY A 251 -20.32 -8.51 3.34
C GLY A 251 -20.05 -7.02 3.22
N THR A 252 -21.09 -6.19 3.23
CA THR A 252 -20.94 -4.73 3.21
C THR A 252 -20.29 -4.21 4.51
N LEU A 253 -20.76 -4.68 5.66
CA LEU A 253 -20.23 -4.29 6.97
C LEU A 253 -18.82 -4.83 7.24
N PHE A 254 -18.39 -5.86 6.54
CA PHE A 254 -17.04 -6.42 6.66
C PHE A 254 -15.95 -5.35 6.50
N PHE A 255 -16.04 -4.52 5.47
CA PHE A 255 -15.05 -3.48 5.23
C PHE A 255 -15.09 -2.37 6.27
N VAL A 256 -16.25 -2.09 6.88
CA VAL A 256 -16.36 -1.15 8.00
C VAL A 256 -15.63 -1.69 9.22
N VAL A 257 -15.89 -2.94 9.57
CA VAL A 257 -15.23 -3.63 10.71
C VAL A 257 -13.73 -3.77 10.45
N TYR A 258 -13.34 -4.13 9.23
CA TYR A 258 -11.95 -4.14 8.77
C TYR A 258 -11.27 -2.78 9.01
N ALA A 259 -11.87 -1.69 8.54
CA ALA A 259 -11.32 -0.34 8.68
C ALA A 259 -11.17 0.08 10.14
N LEU A 260 -12.16 -0.24 11.00
CA LEU A 260 -12.08 0.00 12.45
C LEU A 260 -10.94 -0.79 13.09
N ALA A 261 -10.82 -2.09 12.76
CA ALA A 261 -9.75 -2.93 13.29
C ALA A 261 -8.36 -2.41 12.92
N VAL A 262 -8.17 -2.03 11.64
CA VAL A 262 -6.91 -1.40 11.16
C VAL A 262 -6.62 -0.10 11.89
N THR A 263 -7.64 0.76 12.05
CA THR A 263 -7.50 2.07 12.70
C THR A 263 -7.00 1.95 14.13
N ILE A 264 -7.53 0.97 14.87
CA ILE A 264 -7.13 0.71 16.27
C ILE A 264 -5.76 0.02 16.34
N ALA A 265 -5.50 -0.92 15.43
CA ALA A 265 -4.30 -1.75 15.47
C ALA A 265 -3.01 -1.00 15.09
N ARG A 266 -3.05 -0.12 14.08
CA ARG A 266 -1.85 0.53 13.54
C ARG A 266 -1.03 1.34 14.53
N PRO A 267 -1.61 2.21 15.39
CA PRO A 267 -0.84 2.94 16.39
C PRO A 267 -0.14 2.00 17.37
N VAL A 268 -0.83 0.92 17.80
CA VAL A 268 -0.27 -0.07 18.72
C VAL A 268 0.85 -0.87 18.04
N ALA A 269 0.62 -1.34 16.82
CA ALA A 269 1.59 -2.10 16.05
C ALA A 269 2.87 -1.30 15.78
N GLY A 270 2.74 -0.01 15.43
CA GLY A 270 3.88 0.86 15.20
C GLY A 270 4.77 1.05 16.43
N VAL A 271 4.15 1.29 17.59
CA VAL A 271 4.89 1.40 18.86
C VAL A 271 5.55 0.06 19.25
N MET A 272 4.85 -1.06 19.00
CA MET A 272 5.40 -2.40 19.28
C MET A 272 6.56 -2.72 18.33
N PHE A 273 6.46 -2.36 17.06
CA PHE A 273 7.53 -2.49 16.07
C PHE A 273 8.83 -1.80 16.56
N ASP A 274 8.72 -0.56 17.01
CA ASP A 274 9.88 0.21 17.48
C ASP A 274 10.45 -0.28 18.82
N ARG A 275 9.59 -0.84 19.71
CA ARG A 275 10.01 -1.27 21.06
C ARG A 275 10.46 -2.71 21.15
N LYS A 276 9.79 -3.60 20.44
CA LYS A 276 9.99 -5.06 20.55
C LYS A 276 10.55 -5.69 19.27
N GLY A 277 10.75 -4.85 18.24
CA GLY A 277 11.24 -5.30 16.94
C GLY A 277 10.14 -5.74 15.99
N GLU A 278 10.54 -5.92 14.75
CA GLU A 278 9.64 -6.23 13.63
C GLU A 278 8.92 -7.56 13.78
N ASP A 279 9.60 -8.61 14.24
CA ASP A 279 9.04 -9.95 14.34
C ASP A 279 7.86 -10.01 15.30
N PHE A 280 7.93 -9.25 16.41
CA PHE A 280 6.85 -9.16 17.38
C PHE A 280 5.53 -8.69 16.79
N VAL A 281 5.59 -7.93 15.70
CA VAL A 281 4.40 -7.44 14.97
C VAL A 281 4.09 -8.31 13.76
N MET A 282 5.11 -8.76 13.02
CA MET A 282 4.92 -9.46 11.75
C MET A 282 4.30 -10.86 11.93
N TYR A 283 4.76 -11.67 12.90
CA TYR A 283 4.17 -13.00 13.11
C TYR A 283 2.70 -12.97 13.54
N PRO A 284 2.27 -12.15 14.52
CA PRO A 284 0.84 -11.97 14.81
C PRO A 284 0.01 -11.50 13.62
N THR A 285 0.61 -10.67 12.75
CA THR A 285 -0.04 -10.16 11.54
C THR A 285 -0.39 -11.29 10.57
N TYR A 286 0.56 -12.21 10.30
CA TYR A 286 0.29 -13.40 9.47
C TYR A 286 -0.73 -14.34 10.12
N ALA A 287 -0.62 -14.55 11.43
CA ALA A 287 -1.57 -15.38 12.17
C ALA A 287 -3.00 -14.80 12.10
N CYS A 288 -3.16 -13.49 12.30
CA CYS A 288 -4.46 -12.83 12.14
C CYS A 288 -5.01 -12.98 10.73
N LEU A 289 -4.18 -12.75 9.69
CA LEU A 289 -4.61 -12.92 8.31
C LEU A 289 -5.08 -14.36 8.03
N ALA A 290 -4.31 -15.35 8.47
CA ALA A 290 -4.65 -16.76 8.32
C ALA A 290 -5.97 -17.11 9.02
N VAL A 291 -6.15 -16.70 10.28
CA VAL A 291 -7.38 -16.92 11.05
C VAL A 291 -8.57 -16.27 10.34
N GLY A 292 -8.44 -15.02 9.88
CA GLY A 292 -9.51 -14.33 9.18
C GLY A 292 -9.93 -15.04 7.88
N LEU A 293 -8.98 -15.46 7.05
CA LEU A 293 -9.24 -16.18 5.81
C LEU A 293 -9.80 -17.60 6.04
N LEU A 294 -9.29 -18.33 7.03
CA LEU A 294 -9.82 -19.63 7.42
C LEU A 294 -11.23 -19.51 8.00
N LEU A 295 -11.52 -18.45 8.76
CA LEU A 295 -12.88 -18.20 9.24
C LEU A 295 -13.84 -17.89 8.09
N LEU A 296 -13.40 -17.15 7.05
CA LEU A 296 -14.18 -16.96 5.83
C LEU A 296 -14.49 -18.29 5.14
N SER A 297 -13.56 -19.26 5.12
CA SER A 297 -13.77 -20.56 4.46
C SER A 297 -14.90 -21.40 5.07
N ILE A 298 -15.20 -21.19 6.34
CA ILE A 298 -16.23 -21.92 7.08
C ILE A 298 -17.44 -21.03 7.42
N THR A 299 -17.51 -19.82 6.86
CA THR A 299 -18.56 -18.86 7.18
C THR A 299 -19.94 -19.36 6.74
N THR A 300 -20.88 -19.39 7.68
CA THR A 300 -22.30 -19.72 7.46
C THR A 300 -23.22 -18.65 8.04
N GLN A 301 -22.71 -17.76 8.90
CA GLN A 301 -23.49 -16.77 9.62
C GLN A 301 -22.81 -15.37 9.54
N SER A 302 -23.63 -14.32 9.62
CA SER A 302 -23.17 -12.92 9.51
C SER A 302 -22.06 -12.56 10.51
N TRP A 303 -22.18 -12.99 11.75
CA TRP A 303 -21.16 -12.67 12.78
C TRP A 303 -19.79 -13.28 12.46
N MET A 304 -19.73 -14.47 11.84
CA MET A 304 -18.46 -15.09 11.43
C MET A 304 -17.74 -14.23 10.40
N MET A 305 -18.50 -13.71 9.41
CA MET A 305 -17.99 -12.82 8.38
C MET A 305 -17.44 -11.51 8.97
N LEU A 306 -18.14 -10.93 9.95
CA LEU A 306 -17.69 -9.71 10.62
C LEU A 306 -16.45 -9.94 11.48
N VAL A 307 -16.39 -11.06 12.23
CA VAL A 307 -15.19 -11.43 13.00
C VAL A 307 -14.01 -11.69 12.06
N ALA A 308 -14.24 -12.35 10.93
CA ALA A 308 -13.21 -12.50 9.90
C ALA A 308 -12.69 -11.15 9.42
N GLY A 309 -13.56 -10.14 9.25
CA GLY A 309 -13.20 -8.77 8.90
C GLY A 309 -12.25 -8.12 9.90
N VAL A 310 -12.46 -8.34 11.22
CA VAL A 310 -11.52 -7.89 12.25
C VAL A 310 -10.15 -8.52 12.04
N PHE A 311 -10.09 -9.85 11.91
CA PHE A 311 -8.81 -10.56 11.78
C PHE A 311 -8.08 -10.23 10.48
N VAL A 312 -8.78 -10.12 9.36
CA VAL A 312 -8.19 -9.69 8.08
C VAL A 312 -7.66 -8.25 8.19
N GLY A 313 -8.38 -7.35 8.87
CA GLY A 313 -7.93 -5.98 9.14
C GLY A 313 -6.67 -5.94 9.99
N LEU A 314 -6.64 -6.67 11.11
CA LEU A 314 -5.46 -6.82 11.95
C LEU A 314 -4.28 -7.43 11.18
N GLY A 315 -4.55 -8.38 10.30
CA GLY A 315 -3.56 -9.04 9.45
C GLY A 315 -3.05 -8.11 8.35
N TYR A 316 -3.77 -8.01 7.24
CA TYR A 316 -3.32 -7.30 6.05
C TYR A 316 -3.07 -5.81 6.28
N GLY A 317 -3.98 -5.13 6.99
CA GLY A 317 -3.86 -3.70 7.25
C GLY A 317 -2.60 -3.33 8.04
N THR A 318 -2.23 -4.14 9.01
CA THR A 318 -1.02 -3.96 9.81
C THR A 318 0.24 -4.39 9.04
N PHE A 319 0.15 -5.48 8.25
CA PHE A 319 1.25 -5.95 7.41
C PHE A 319 1.75 -4.87 6.46
N MET A 320 0.84 -4.22 5.74
CA MET A 320 1.19 -3.26 4.68
C MET A 320 2.08 -2.11 5.22
N SER A 321 1.76 -1.55 6.37
CA SER A 321 2.51 -0.45 6.98
C SER A 321 3.83 -0.91 7.60
N ASN A 322 3.85 -2.06 8.27
CA ASN A 322 5.08 -2.56 8.89
C ASN A 322 6.05 -3.13 7.84
N GLY A 323 5.57 -3.71 6.75
CA GLY A 323 6.40 -4.07 5.59
C GLY A 323 7.08 -2.85 4.97
N GLN A 324 6.37 -1.72 4.81
CA GLN A 324 6.99 -0.46 4.40
C GLN A 324 8.05 0.01 5.41
N ALA A 325 7.77 -0.08 6.72
CA ALA A 325 8.71 0.30 7.77
C ALA A 325 10.02 -0.54 7.71
N ILE A 326 9.89 -1.84 7.45
CA ILE A 326 11.05 -2.73 7.22
C ILE A 326 11.84 -2.26 5.98
N CYS A 327 11.18 -1.96 4.86
CA CYS A 327 11.86 -1.49 3.64
C CYS A 327 12.67 -0.23 3.91
N VAL A 328 12.09 0.75 4.61
CA VAL A 328 12.78 2.00 4.97
C VAL A 328 13.96 1.76 5.91
N LYS A 329 13.86 0.78 6.84
CA LYS A 329 14.92 0.41 7.77
C LYS A 329 16.13 -0.23 7.07
N LEU A 330 15.90 -0.96 5.97
CA LEU A 330 16.94 -1.74 5.27
C LEU A 330 17.86 -0.91 4.38
N VAL A 331 17.47 0.32 4.04
CA VAL A 331 18.18 1.13 3.06
C VAL A 331 18.72 2.43 3.65
N LYS A 332 19.72 3.00 2.98
CA LYS A 332 20.19 4.37 3.27
C LYS A 332 19.13 5.37 2.80
N GLU A 333 19.14 6.57 3.38
CA GLU A 333 18.17 7.63 3.09
C GLU A 333 18.04 7.94 1.59
N VAL A 334 19.14 7.95 0.86
CA VAL A 334 19.21 8.18 -0.60
C VAL A 334 18.47 7.14 -1.44
N ARG A 335 18.15 5.98 -0.87
CA ARG A 335 17.48 4.85 -1.55
C ARG A 335 16.04 4.61 -1.08
N ILE A 336 15.52 5.42 -0.14
CA ILE A 336 14.18 5.22 0.43
C ILE A 336 13.10 5.25 -0.65
N GLY A 337 13.16 6.21 -1.59
CA GLY A 337 12.19 6.34 -2.66
C GLY A 337 12.11 5.09 -3.54
N VAL A 338 13.28 4.54 -3.93
CA VAL A 338 13.36 3.31 -4.74
C VAL A 338 12.85 2.10 -3.94
N ALA A 339 13.22 2.00 -2.65
CA ALA A 339 12.79 0.90 -1.79
C ALA A 339 11.28 0.89 -1.56
N VAL A 340 10.68 2.04 -1.24
CA VAL A 340 9.23 2.19 -1.06
C VAL A 340 8.49 1.90 -2.37
N SER A 341 9.01 2.42 -3.50
CA SER A 341 8.45 2.15 -4.82
C SER A 341 8.48 0.66 -5.14
N THR A 342 9.62 -0.02 -4.94
CA THR A 342 9.76 -1.46 -5.15
C THR A 342 8.75 -2.26 -4.35
N TYR A 343 8.60 -1.94 -3.06
CA TYR A 343 7.66 -2.62 -2.18
C TYR A 343 6.22 -2.50 -2.68
N PHE A 344 5.78 -1.27 -3.00
CA PHE A 344 4.40 -1.06 -3.47
C PHE A 344 4.13 -1.60 -4.87
N ILE A 345 5.12 -1.57 -5.79
CA ILE A 345 5.00 -2.21 -7.11
C ILE A 345 4.69 -3.70 -6.96
N VAL A 346 5.45 -4.38 -6.13
CA VAL A 346 5.34 -5.83 -5.95
C VAL A 346 4.05 -6.19 -5.19
N LEU A 347 3.65 -5.37 -4.21
CA LEU A 347 2.39 -5.50 -3.50
C LEU A 347 1.18 -5.31 -4.43
N ASP A 348 1.19 -4.24 -5.24
CA ASP A 348 0.12 -3.95 -6.20
C ASP A 348 0.03 -5.04 -7.29
N LEU A 349 1.18 -5.60 -7.72
CA LEU A 349 1.21 -6.72 -8.64
C LEU A 349 0.49 -7.93 -8.05
N GLY A 350 0.73 -8.24 -6.77
CA GLY A 350 0.02 -9.32 -6.06
C GLY A 350 -1.48 -9.08 -5.99
N LEU A 351 -1.93 -7.86 -5.71
CA LEU A 351 -3.35 -7.49 -5.70
C LEU A 351 -3.98 -7.57 -7.09
N GLY A 352 -3.24 -7.22 -8.15
CA GLY A 352 -3.73 -7.22 -9.53
C GLY A 352 -3.79 -8.63 -10.14
N VAL A 353 -2.75 -9.43 -9.93
CA VAL A 353 -2.64 -10.79 -10.52
C VAL A 353 -3.41 -11.83 -9.68
N GLY A 354 -3.51 -11.60 -8.37
CA GLY A 354 -4.13 -12.53 -7.43
C GLY A 354 -5.54 -12.97 -7.81
N PRO A 355 -6.48 -12.05 -8.13
CA PRO A 355 -7.85 -12.42 -8.50
C PRO A 355 -7.90 -13.30 -9.74
N TYR A 356 -7.04 -13.06 -10.74
CA TYR A 356 -6.95 -13.89 -11.94
C TYR A 356 -6.46 -15.29 -11.60
N MET A 357 -5.39 -15.40 -10.83
CA MET A 357 -4.84 -16.70 -10.39
C MET A 357 -5.87 -17.49 -9.57
N LEU A 358 -6.48 -16.86 -8.58
CA LEU A 358 -7.44 -17.51 -7.67
C LEU A 358 -8.76 -17.80 -8.37
N GLY A 359 -9.20 -16.94 -9.27
CA GLY A 359 -10.43 -17.09 -10.04
C GLY A 359 -10.43 -18.33 -10.93
N ALA A 360 -9.27 -18.74 -11.45
CA ALA A 360 -9.12 -19.97 -12.23
C ALA A 360 -9.51 -21.24 -11.44
N PHE A 361 -9.44 -21.20 -10.12
CA PHE A 361 -9.79 -22.32 -9.24
C PHE A 361 -11.24 -22.24 -8.71
N LYS A 362 -12.00 -21.20 -9.06
CA LYS A 362 -13.37 -21.02 -8.54
C LYS A 362 -14.29 -22.19 -8.86
N GLU A 363 -14.23 -22.71 -10.10
CA GLU A 363 -15.09 -23.81 -10.53
C GLU A 363 -14.77 -25.13 -9.80
N SER A 364 -13.50 -25.35 -9.43
CA SER A 364 -13.04 -26.59 -8.79
C SER A 364 -13.14 -26.55 -7.27
N LEU A 365 -12.87 -25.41 -6.64
CA LEU A 365 -12.78 -25.27 -5.17
C LEU A 365 -13.96 -24.53 -4.54
N GLY A 366 -14.73 -23.76 -5.33
CA GLY A 366 -15.70 -22.81 -4.79
C GLY A 366 -15.04 -21.70 -3.97
N PHE A 367 -15.81 -20.74 -3.47
CA PHE A 367 -15.26 -19.66 -2.64
C PHE A 367 -14.70 -20.15 -1.31
N GLN A 368 -15.37 -21.13 -0.67
CA GLN A 368 -14.90 -21.70 0.59
C GLN A 368 -13.53 -22.35 0.44
N GLY A 369 -13.32 -23.14 -0.61
CA GLY A 369 -12.04 -23.76 -0.91
C GLY A 369 -10.95 -22.74 -1.25
N ILE A 370 -11.29 -21.65 -1.96
CA ILE A 370 -10.34 -20.55 -2.21
C ILE A 370 -9.91 -19.91 -0.89
N TYR A 371 -10.86 -19.54 0.00
CA TYR A 371 -10.52 -18.95 1.31
C TYR A 371 -9.73 -19.89 2.19
N PHE A 372 -10.00 -21.20 2.13
CA PHE A 372 -9.19 -22.19 2.84
C PHE A 372 -7.75 -22.23 2.30
N ALA A 373 -7.58 -22.30 0.98
CA ALA A 373 -6.26 -22.35 0.34
C ALA A 373 -5.42 -21.08 0.64
N VAL A 374 -6.01 -19.88 0.53
CA VAL A 374 -5.30 -18.63 0.84
C VAL A 374 -5.08 -18.45 2.35
N GLY A 375 -5.93 -19.04 3.19
CA GLY A 375 -5.70 -19.11 4.65
C GLY A 375 -4.45 -19.91 5.00
N LEU A 376 -4.27 -21.07 4.36
CA LEU A 376 -3.02 -21.84 4.46
C LEU A 376 -1.84 -21.08 3.82
N GLY A 377 -2.08 -20.39 2.70
CA GLY A 377 -1.09 -19.51 2.06
C GLY A 377 -0.59 -18.41 3.00
N ALA A 378 -1.47 -17.82 3.82
CA ALA A 378 -1.08 -16.83 4.81
C ALA A 378 -0.16 -17.40 5.92
N ILE A 379 -0.36 -18.68 6.31
CA ILE A 379 0.59 -19.40 7.19
C ILE A 379 1.92 -19.59 6.46
N GLY A 380 1.87 -19.99 5.17
CA GLY A 380 3.06 -20.09 4.31
C GLY A 380 3.84 -18.77 4.20
N CYS A 381 3.14 -17.62 4.19
CA CYS A 381 3.78 -16.29 4.20
C CYS A 381 4.62 -16.06 5.47
N ALA A 382 4.20 -16.56 6.64
CA ALA A 382 4.99 -16.48 7.87
C ALA A 382 6.28 -17.31 7.76
N ALA A 383 6.20 -18.51 7.19
CA ALA A 383 7.37 -19.35 6.94
C ALA A 383 8.30 -18.69 5.91
N LEU A 384 7.74 -18.12 4.84
CA LEU A 384 8.49 -17.41 3.80
C LEU A 384 9.19 -16.16 4.37
N TYR A 385 8.52 -15.41 5.25
CA TYR A 385 9.12 -14.28 5.97
C TYR A 385 10.32 -14.73 6.81
N TYR A 386 10.18 -15.83 7.55
CA TYR A 386 11.29 -16.40 8.32
C TYR A 386 12.47 -16.77 7.43
N LEU A 387 12.24 -17.54 6.37
CA LEU A 387 13.27 -18.06 5.49
C LEU A 387 14.00 -16.96 4.71
N LEU A 388 13.25 -16.03 4.12
CA LEU A 388 13.84 -15.03 3.23
C LEU A 388 14.38 -13.80 3.98
N TYR A 389 13.84 -13.46 5.15
CA TYR A 389 14.15 -12.21 5.83
C TYR A 389 14.68 -12.40 7.24
N ALA A 390 13.88 -12.99 8.17
CA ALA A 390 14.21 -13.01 9.60
C ALA A 390 15.51 -13.78 9.87
N ARG A 391 15.65 -14.98 9.35
CA ARG A 391 16.85 -15.81 9.50
C ARG A 391 18.12 -15.11 8.98
N ARG A 392 18.06 -14.48 7.81
CA ARG A 392 19.21 -13.74 7.25
C ARG A 392 19.58 -12.50 8.06
N ARG A 393 18.59 -11.83 8.63
CA ARG A 393 18.82 -10.71 9.54
C ARG A 393 19.52 -11.18 10.81
N ASP A 394 19.03 -12.27 11.42
CA ASP A 394 19.57 -12.82 12.67
C ASP A 394 21.00 -13.31 12.47
N ALA A 395 21.30 -13.99 11.36
CA ALA A 395 22.65 -14.37 10.99
C ALA A 395 23.61 -13.18 10.83
N ARG A 396 23.16 -12.09 10.18
CA ARG A 396 23.96 -10.84 10.08
C ARG A 396 24.17 -10.17 11.42
N GLN A 397 23.20 -10.21 12.31
CA GLN A 397 23.35 -9.66 13.67
C GLN A 397 24.35 -10.49 14.49
N ALA A 398 24.27 -11.80 14.43
CA ALA A 398 25.22 -12.70 15.10
C ALA A 398 26.65 -12.49 14.60
N ALA A 399 26.85 -12.31 13.30
CA ALA A 399 28.17 -11.98 12.74
C ALA A 399 28.68 -10.60 13.22
N ALA A 400 27.80 -9.59 13.26
CA ALA A 400 28.16 -8.27 13.75
C ALA A 400 28.50 -8.22 15.25
N GLU A 401 27.94 -9.13 16.05
CA GLU A 401 28.22 -9.29 17.47
C GLU A 401 29.45 -10.18 17.75
N GLY A 402 30.13 -10.68 16.69
CA GLY A 402 31.31 -11.54 16.81
C GLY A 402 31.01 -12.98 17.28
N GLN A 403 29.74 -13.40 17.21
CA GLN A 403 29.31 -14.77 17.54
C GLN A 403 29.44 -15.73 16.35
N MET A 404 29.65 -15.19 15.14
CA MET A 404 29.84 -15.92 13.89
C MET A 404 30.90 -15.22 13.03
N THR A 405 31.75 -15.94 12.35
CA THR A 405 32.74 -15.39 11.43
C THR A 405 32.08 -15.02 10.09
N GLU A 406 32.67 -14.05 9.35
CA GLU A 406 32.19 -13.70 7.99
C GLU A 406 32.19 -14.91 7.05
N ALA A 407 33.16 -15.83 7.18
CA ALA A 407 33.23 -17.06 6.39
C ALA A 407 32.11 -18.05 6.72
N GLU A 408 31.72 -18.17 7.97
CA GLU A 408 30.58 -19.00 8.39
C GLU A 408 29.24 -18.41 7.90
N LEU A 409 29.12 -17.08 7.88
CA LEU A 409 27.96 -16.38 7.35
C LEU A 409 27.84 -16.58 5.83
N GLU A 410 28.94 -16.46 5.08
CA GLU A 410 28.95 -16.70 3.63
C GLU A 410 28.63 -18.16 3.29
N ALA A 411 29.20 -19.12 4.01
CA ALA A 411 28.91 -20.55 3.81
C ALA A 411 27.45 -20.91 4.11
N GLU A 412 26.84 -20.30 5.12
CA GLU A 412 25.42 -20.51 5.43
C GLU A 412 24.51 -19.89 4.38
N LEU A 413 24.87 -18.70 3.84
CA LEU A 413 24.13 -18.04 2.78
C LEU A 413 24.27 -18.73 1.41
N GLU A 414 25.43 -19.36 1.12
CA GLU A 414 25.66 -20.16 -0.11
C GLU A 414 24.90 -21.49 -0.05
N ALA A 415 24.92 -22.19 1.07
CA ALA A 415 24.17 -23.43 1.26
C ALA A 415 22.65 -23.23 1.08
N GLU A 416 22.13 -22.07 1.50
CA GLU A 416 20.73 -21.72 1.29
C GLU A 416 20.36 -21.45 -0.18
N MET A 417 21.29 -20.96 -0.99
CA MET A 417 21.02 -20.72 -2.42
C MET A 417 21.02 -22.01 -3.23
N GLU A 418 21.64 -23.06 -2.72
CA GLU A 418 21.64 -24.39 -3.36
C GLU A 418 20.39 -25.22 -3.01
N GLU A 419 19.68 -24.90 -1.91
CA GLU A 419 18.44 -25.58 -1.50
C GLU A 419 17.14 -24.97 -2.09
N ILE A 420 17.20 -23.84 -2.78
CA ILE A 420 16.07 -23.14 -3.44
C ILE A 420 16.13 -23.31 -4.95
#